data_583f2498f33eebdbec9a359d636bb0bf
#
_entry.id   583f2498f33eebdbec9a359d636bb0bf
#
_cell.length_a   1.000
_cell.length_b   1.000
_cell.length_c   1.000
_cell.angle_alpha   90.00
_cell.angle_beta   90.00
_cell.angle_gamma   90.00
#
_symmetry.space_group_name_H-M   'P 1'
#
loop_
_entity.id
_entity.type
_entity.pdbx_description
1 polymer ?
#
loop_
_entity_poly.entity_id
_entity_poly.type
_entity_poly.pdbx_seq_one_letter_code
_entity_poly.pdbx_strand_id
1 'polypeptide(L)'
;MTTPGARLDWLTVGGLASGNPLRLPVHTIAGARPGPTVGLVAGIHGDEVPPVEAVRRVVAGLDAGELRGTLRVLPVANPLALEALTRHTPQDMLNLNRVFPGDLGGWLTEQLADVIATRFLPGLDALLDLHAGGLFPTVAYAYVLNDEALSRATGCRVLYRPAAGYVGTLSEVAVARGIPTVVTELGGGLVADEAYVERGVAAVRGALRHLGALPGAPAPDPAPLVTERLAILRPREGGLLVPEVRVEDLGAVVPEGHLLGRTFSPYTFEEVERFTAPFARTILVLLRGTVTLVRPGDYAYMLGEG
;
A
#
# COMPACT_ATOMS: atom_id res chain seq x y z
N MET A 1 18.58 16.29 -6.09
CA MET A 1 18.72 16.53 -7.55
C MET A 1 17.33 16.44 -8.14
N THR A 2 16.88 17.44 -8.91
CA THR A 2 15.57 17.38 -9.59
C THR A 2 15.75 16.63 -10.91
N THR A 3 14.89 15.66 -11.17
CA THR A 3 14.84 14.98 -12.49
C THR A 3 14.57 16.04 -13.56
N PRO A 4 15.36 16.09 -14.66
CA PRO A 4 15.09 17.02 -15.75
C PRO A 4 13.66 16.83 -16.26
N GLY A 5 12.88 17.91 -16.37
CA GLY A 5 11.47 17.89 -16.76
C GLY A 5 10.49 17.66 -15.60
N ALA A 6 10.94 17.52 -14.34
CA ALA A 6 10.08 17.42 -13.19
C ALA A 6 9.75 18.81 -12.61
N ARG A 7 8.46 19.04 -12.36
CA ARG A 7 7.94 20.20 -11.64
C ARG A 7 7.37 19.74 -10.29
N LEU A 8 7.69 20.43 -9.22
CA LEU A 8 7.08 20.26 -7.92
C LEU A 8 6.03 21.33 -7.69
N ASP A 9 4.79 20.92 -7.52
CA ASP A 9 3.67 21.74 -7.12
C ASP A 9 3.22 21.39 -5.71
N TRP A 10 2.48 22.32 -5.10
CA TRP A 10 1.93 22.14 -3.76
C TRP A 10 0.42 22.33 -3.79
N LEU A 11 -0.33 21.29 -3.45
CA LEU A 11 -1.78 21.40 -3.25
C LEU A 11 -2.05 21.88 -1.82
N THR A 12 -2.55 23.08 -1.66
CA THR A 12 -2.92 23.62 -0.34
C THR A 12 -4.20 22.96 0.13
N VAL A 13 -4.18 22.41 1.34
CA VAL A 13 -5.34 21.87 2.05
C VAL A 13 -5.97 22.91 2.95
N GLY A 14 -5.17 23.54 3.82
CA GLY A 14 -5.64 24.55 4.77
C GLY A 14 -4.49 25.13 5.59
N GLY A 15 -4.81 25.77 6.68
CA GLY A 15 -3.85 26.28 7.66
C GLY A 15 -3.87 25.44 8.93
N LEU A 16 -2.68 25.10 9.46
CA LEU A 16 -2.54 24.49 10.77
C LEU A 16 -2.74 25.52 11.89
N ALA A 17 -2.98 25.05 13.11
CA ALA A 17 -3.10 25.92 14.29
C ALA A 17 -1.83 26.78 14.55
N SER A 18 -0.68 26.35 14.05
CA SER A 18 0.57 27.12 14.06
C SER A 18 0.59 28.30 13.07
N GLY A 19 -0.42 28.44 12.20
CA GLY A 19 -0.44 29.37 11.09
C GLY A 19 0.30 28.88 9.84
N ASN A 20 1.01 27.76 9.91
CA ASN A 20 1.67 27.19 8.74
C ASN A 20 0.65 26.54 7.80
N PRO A 21 0.84 26.65 6.46
CA PRO A 21 -0.03 25.98 5.52
C PRO A 21 0.21 24.46 5.52
N LEU A 22 -0.87 23.67 5.56
CA LEU A 22 -0.83 22.25 5.23
C LEU A 22 -0.90 22.09 3.71
N ARG A 23 0.11 21.47 3.13
CA ARG A 23 0.24 21.30 1.69
C ARG A 23 0.68 19.88 1.34
N LEU A 24 0.21 19.40 0.20
CA LEU A 24 0.60 18.10 -0.38
C LEU A 24 1.58 18.34 -1.53
N PRO A 25 2.76 17.70 -1.52
CA PRO A 25 3.72 17.79 -2.61
C PRO A 25 3.24 16.95 -3.80
N VAL A 26 3.21 17.52 -4.99
CA VAL A 26 2.90 16.79 -6.24
C VAL A 26 4.03 17.03 -7.24
N HIS A 27 4.76 15.97 -7.55
CA HIS A 27 5.71 16.01 -8.65
C HIS A 27 4.99 15.67 -9.95
N THR A 28 5.18 16.49 -10.97
CA THR A 28 4.70 16.25 -12.33
C THR A 28 5.92 16.07 -13.24
N ILE A 29 6.07 14.88 -13.79
CA ILE A 29 7.17 14.55 -14.69
C ILE A 29 6.57 14.34 -16.08
N ALA A 30 6.83 15.29 -16.98
CA ALA A 30 6.39 15.20 -18.36
C ALA A 30 7.41 14.42 -19.18
N GLY A 31 6.94 13.40 -19.87
CA GLY A 31 7.72 12.59 -20.79
C GLY A 31 7.95 13.30 -22.14
N ALA A 32 8.93 12.80 -22.90
CA ALA A 32 9.28 13.34 -24.20
C ALA A 32 8.26 13.03 -25.31
N ARG A 33 7.34 12.11 -25.09
CA ARG A 33 6.37 11.62 -26.09
C ARG A 33 4.97 11.58 -25.51
N PRO A 34 3.91 11.72 -26.35
CA PRO A 34 2.53 11.51 -25.91
C PRO A 34 2.34 10.13 -25.31
N GLY A 35 1.46 10.04 -24.29
CA GLY A 35 1.12 8.81 -23.58
C GLY A 35 0.15 9.08 -22.44
N PRO A 36 -0.12 8.10 -21.57
CA PRO A 36 -1.04 8.22 -20.47
C PRO A 36 -0.54 9.16 -19.36
N THR A 37 -1.48 9.70 -18.61
CA THR A 37 -1.22 10.37 -17.33
C THR A 37 -1.43 9.38 -16.20
N VAL A 38 -0.34 8.95 -15.58
CA VAL A 38 -0.37 7.95 -14.49
C VAL A 38 -0.18 8.64 -13.15
N GLY A 39 -1.10 8.38 -12.22
CA GLY A 39 -0.97 8.78 -10.82
C GLY A 39 -0.18 7.73 -10.02
N LEU A 40 0.75 8.17 -9.20
CA LEU A 40 1.51 7.34 -8.27
C LEU A 40 1.39 7.94 -6.88
N VAL A 41 0.85 7.17 -5.93
CA VAL A 41 0.56 7.63 -4.57
C VAL A 41 1.26 6.73 -3.56
N ALA A 42 1.77 7.33 -2.48
CA ALA A 42 2.24 6.65 -1.28
C ALA A 42 2.00 7.52 -0.03
N GLY A 43 2.29 7.00 1.14
CA GLY A 43 2.23 7.75 2.39
C GLY A 43 0.82 8.20 2.76
N ILE A 44 -0.20 7.41 2.44
CA ILE A 44 -1.57 7.57 2.98
C ILE A 44 -1.55 7.26 4.48
N HIS A 45 -0.79 6.24 4.88
CA HIS A 45 -0.49 5.94 6.28
C HIS A 45 0.95 6.31 6.59
N GLY A 46 1.18 6.98 7.71
CA GLY A 46 2.50 7.49 8.06
C GLY A 46 3.46 6.44 8.62
N ASP A 47 2.93 5.29 9.03
CA ASP A 47 3.69 4.13 9.50
C ASP A 47 4.07 3.15 8.38
N GLU A 48 3.92 3.56 7.09
CA GLU A 48 4.22 2.77 5.91
C GLU A 48 5.37 3.41 5.10
N VAL A 49 6.61 3.30 5.59
CA VAL A 49 7.79 3.95 4.99
C VAL A 49 8.27 3.31 3.67
N PRO A 50 8.26 1.96 3.49
CA PRO A 50 8.77 1.33 2.27
C PRO A 50 8.14 1.85 0.96
N PRO A 51 6.82 2.10 0.87
CA PRO A 51 6.20 2.71 -0.30
C PRO A 51 6.77 4.10 -0.65
N VAL A 52 7.01 4.94 0.36
CA VAL A 52 7.54 6.29 0.15
C VAL A 52 8.96 6.22 -0.44
N GLU A 53 9.80 5.32 0.08
CA GLU A 53 11.16 5.09 -0.44
C GLU A 53 11.14 4.48 -1.86
N ALA A 54 10.24 3.55 -2.14
CA ALA A 54 10.07 2.99 -3.47
C ALA A 54 9.71 4.08 -4.49
N VAL A 55 8.76 4.95 -4.15
CA VAL A 55 8.37 6.10 -4.98
C VAL A 55 9.55 7.04 -5.20
N ARG A 56 10.31 7.36 -4.14
CA ARG A 56 11.52 8.20 -4.26
C ARG A 56 12.53 7.60 -5.24
N ARG A 57 12.77 6.27 -5.17
CA ARG A 57 13.71 5.57 -6.08
C ARG A 57 13.19 5.52 -7.50
N VAL A 58 11.90 5.29 -7.71
CA VAL A 58 11.29 5.34 -9.05
C VAL A 58 11.54 6.70 -9.68
N VAL A 59 11.22 7.79 -8.96
CA VAL A 59 11.39 9.15 -9.46
C VAL A 59 12.86 9.49 -9.71
N ALA A 60 13.75 9.11 -8.79
CA ALA A 60 15.20 9.38 -8.95
C ALA A 60 15.84 8.62 -10.11
N GLY A 61 15.34 7.41 -10.42
CA GLY A 61 15.86 6.57 -11.51
C GLY A 61 15.04 6.64 -12.80
N LEU A 62 14.10 7.60 -12.92
CA LEU A 62 13.29 7.79 -14.12
C LEU A 62 14.00 8.69 -15.12
N ASP A 63 14.18 8.19 -16.34
CA ASP A 63 14.59 9.02 -17.48
C ASP A 63 13.35 9.61 -18.16
N ALA A 64 13.18 10.94 -18.06
CA ALA A 64 12.09 11.64 -18.73
C ALA A 64 12.13 11.49 -20.27
N GLY A 65 13.28 11.20 -20.84
CA GLY A 65 13.43 10.91 -22.28
C GLY A 65 12.80 9.60 -22.70
N GLU A 66 12.71 8.62 -21.80
CA GLU A 66 12.05 7.33 -22.03
C GLU A 66 10.57 7.36 -21.68
N LEU A 67 10.14 8.30 -20.82
CA LEU A 67 8.74 8.41 -20.39
C LEU A 67 7.84 8.85 -21.55
N ARG A 68 6.68 8.20 -21.65
CA ARG A 68 5.57 8.60 -22.51
C ARG A 68 4.43 9.08 -21.65
N GLY A 69 3.84 10.22 -22.01
CA GLY A 69 2.77 10.84 -21.22
C GLY A 69 3.32 11.57 -19.99
N THR A 70 2.64 11.44 -18.88
CA THR A 70 2.96 12.17 -17.64
C THR A 70 2.87 11.26 -16.44
N LEU A 71 3.86 11.32 -15.55
CA LEU A 71 3.79 10.72 -14.22
C LEU A 71 3.51 11.82 -13.19
N ARG A 72 2.34 11.74 -12.53
CA ARG A 72 1.97 12.61 -11.40
C ARG A 72 2.18 11.83 -10.12
N VAL A 73 3.04 12.33 -9.25
CA VAL A 73 3.46 11.62 -8.03
C VAL A 73 3.04 12.41 -6.80
N LEU A 74 2.28 11.76 -5.92
CA LEU A 74 1.96 12.22 -4.57
C LEU A 74 2.72 11.30 -3.58
N PRO A 75 3.98 11.62 -3.26
CA PRO A 75 4.84 10.70 -2.50
C PRO A 75 4.41 10.57 -1.04
N VAL A 76 3.71 11.57 -0.51
CA VAL A 76 3.18 11.61 0.85
C VAL A 76 1.79 12.22 0.82
N ALA A 77 0.78 11.36 0.89
CA ALA A 77 -0.62 11.79 0.88
C ALA A 77 -1.09 12.32 2.25
N ASN A 78 -0.44 11.90 3.34
CA ASN A 78 -0.74 12.37 4.70
C ASN A 78 0.54 12.81 5.43
N PRO A 79 0.98 14.07 5.23
CA PRO A 79 2.21 14.56 5.88
C PRO A 79 2.17 14.52 7.41
N LEU A 80 1.00 14.73 8.00
CA LEU A 80 0.83 14.75 9.46
C LEU A 80 0.96 13.35 10.07
N ALA A 81 0.41 12.34 9.40
CA ALA A 81 0.57 10.96 9.80
C ALA A 81 2.02 10.48 9.62
N LEU A 82 2.69 10.89 8.51
CA LEU A 82 4.10 10.57 8.28
C LEU A 82 5.01 11.16 9.35
N GLU A 83 4.82 12.44 9.72
CA GLU A 83 5.63 13.09 10.75
C GLU A 83 5.46 12.41 12.12
N ALA A 84 4.24 11.95 12.42
CA ALA A 84 3.93 11.24 13.65
C ALA A 84 4.21 9.73 13.60
N LEU A 85 4.56 9.18 12.45
CA LEU A 85 4.76 7.75 12.20
C LEU A 85 3.53 6.91 12.62
N THR A 86 2.34 7.40 12.27
CA THR A 86 1.05 6.80 12.66
C THR A 86 0.21 6.45 11.45
N ARG A 87 -0.67 5.46 11.62
CA ARG A 87 -1.64 5.08 10.59
C ARG A 87 -2.74 6.14 10.39
N HIS A 88 -3.12 6.82 11.46
CA HIS A 88 -4.19 7.83 11.49
C HIS A 88 -3.58 9.23 11.52
N THR A 89 -4.34 10.22 11.04
CA THR A 89 -3.98 11.63 11.22
C THR A 89 -4.07 11.97 12.70
N PRO A 90 -2.99 12.41 13.36
CA PRO A 90 -3.00 12.63 14.82
C PRO A 90 -3.98 13.68 15.32
N GLN A 91 -4.34 14.65 14.48
CA GLN A 91 -5.16 15.79 14.85
C GLN A 91 -6.63 15.43 15.07
N ASP A 92 -7.15 14.44 14.38
CA ASP A 92 -8.55 14.00 14.44
C ASP A 92 -8.73 12.49 14.59
N MET A 93 -7.63 11.74 14.62
CA MET A 93 -7.58 10.29 14.76
C MET A 93 -8.32 9.54 13.64
N LEU A 94 -8.58 10.18 12.51
CA LEU A 94 -9.21 9.55 11.36
C LEU A 94 -8.16 8.84 10.47
N ASN A 95 -8.58 7.74 9.84
CA ASN A 95 -7.80 7.07 8.82
C ASN A 95 -8.13 7.70 7.45
N LEU A 96 -7.14 8.34 6.82
CA LEU A 96 -7.32 8.98 5.52
C LEU A 96 -7.93 8.01 4.49
N ASN A 97 -7.52 6.74 4.52
CA ASN A 97 -8.03 5.72 3.59
C ASN A 97 -9.37 5.08 4.03
N ARG A 98 -10.19 5.83 4.79
CA ARG A 98 -11.57 5.48 5.18
C ARG A 98 -12.53 6.65 5.05
N VAL A 99 -12.04 7.82 4.61
CA VAL A 99 -12.86 9.03 4.54
C VAL A 99 -12.93 9.64 3.12
N PHE A 100 -12.36 8.97 2.09
CA PHE A 100 -12.56 9.40 0.72
C PHE A 100 -14.04 9.28 0.28
N PRO A 101 -14.56 10.20 -0.56
CA PRO A 101 -13.85 11.24 -1.29
C PRO A 101 -13.50 12.49 -0.47
N GLY A 102 -13.85 12.57 0.81
CA GLY A 102 -13.60 13.70 1.68
C GLY A 102 -14.71 14.75 1.68
N ASP A 103 -14.49 15.79 2.46
CA ASP A 103 -15.36 16.96 2.59
C ASP A 103 -14.50 18.17 3.03
N LEU A 104 -14.49 19.27 2.26
CA LEU A 104 -13.80 20.51 2.64
C LEU A 104 -14.38 21.17 3.89
N GLY A 105 -15.63 20.91 4.23
CA GLY A 105 -16.30 21.38 5.46
C GLY A 105 -16.13 20.46 6.66
N GLY A 106 -15.49 19.30 6.47
CA GLY A 106 -15.33 18.25 7.47
C GLY A 106 -14.06 18.39 8.30
N TRP A 107 -13.69 17.27 8.94
CA TRP A 107 -12.46 17.16 9.72
C TRP A 107 -11.21 17.32 8.83
N LEU A 108 -10.05 17.58 9.43
CA LEU A 108 -8.80 17.83 8.69
C LEU A 108 -8.44 16.69 7.74
N THR A 109 -8.64 15.44 8.18
CA THR A 109 -8.41 14.26 7.33
C THR A 109 -9.40 14.19 6.16
N GLU A 110 -10.65 14.59 6.34
CA GLU A 110 -11.63 14.67 5.26
C GLU A 110 -11.28 15.79 4.26
N GLN A 111 -10.75 16.92 4.74
CA GLN A 111 -10.23 17.98 3.86
C GLN A 111 -9.01 17.51 3.05
N LEU A 112 -8.11 16.71 3.65
CA LEU A 112 -7.01 16.05 2.93
C LEU A 112 -7.54 15.13 1.81
N ALA A 113 -8.52 14.29 2.14
CA ALA A 113 -9.15 13.38 1.19
C ALA A 113 -9.82 14.14 0.03
N ASP A 114 -10.56 15.22 0.33
CA ASP A 114 -11.22 16.05 -0.69
C ASP A 114 -10.20 16.66 -1.66
N VAL A 115 -9.12 17.26 -1.15
CA VAL A 115 -8.09 17.87 -1.98
C VAL A 115 -7.44 16.82 -2.89
N ILE A 116 -7.18 15.62 -2.41
CA ILE A 116 -6.64 14.52 -3.23
C ILE A 116 -7.68 14.10 -4.28
N ALA A 117 -8.92 13.87 -3.88
CA ALA A 117 -9.96 13.41 -4.77
C ALA A 117 -10.31 14.46 -5.85
N THR A 118 -10.29 15.77 -5.51
CA THR A 118 -10.75 16.83 -6.43
C THR A 118 -9.61 17.46 -7.23
N ARG A 119 -8.36 17.39 -6.76
CA ARG A 119 -7.23 18.08 -7.43
C ARG A 119 -6.13 17.15 -7.92
N PHE A 120 -5.99 15.95 -7.34
CA PHE A 120 -4.98 15.00 -7.78
C PHE A 120 -5.56 13.94 -8.75
N LEU A 121 -6.72 13.35 -8.47
CA LEU A 121 -7.30 12.30 -9.32
C LEU A 121 -7.75 12.77 -10.72
N PRO A 122 -8.32 13.99 -10.91
CA PRO A 122 -8.80 14.38 -12.22
C PRO A 122 -7.72 14.36 -13.30
N GLY A 123 -8.07 13.77 -14.46
CA GLY A 123 -7.19 13.68 -15.61
C GLY A 123 -6.17 12.54 -15.53
N LEU A 124 -6.27 11.63 -14.57
CA LEU A 124 -5.49 10.40 -14.54
C LEU A 124 -6.13 9.35 -15.46
N ASP A 125 -5.28 8.69 -16.25
CA ASP A 125 -5.64 7.52 -17.07
C ASP A 125 -5.42 6.22 -16.30
N ALA A 126 -4.63 6.22 -15.22
CA ALA A 126 -4.44 5.11 -14.30
C ALA A 126 -3.92 5.58 -12.93
N LEU A 127 -4.17 4.79 -11.88
CA LEU A 127 -3.69 5.05 -10.52
C LEU A 127 -2.91 3.84 -9.98
N LEU A 128 -1.72 4.12 -9.46
CA LEU A 128 -0.88 3.20 -8.70
C LEU A 128 -0.83 3.70 -7.25
N ASP A 129 -1.42 2.94 -6.32
CA ASP A 129 -1.51 3.28 -4.90
C ASP A 129 -0.68 2.28 -4.08
N LEU A 130 0.37 2.76 -3.42
CA LEU A 130 1.35 1.94 -2.75
C LEU A 130 1.16 1.99 -1.24
N HIS A 131 0.99 0.82 -0.66
CA HIS A 131 0.82 0.57 0.77
C HIS A 131 1.80 -0.48 1.30
N ALA A 132 1.84 -0.63 2.62
CA ALA A 132 2.56 -1.67 3.34
C ALA A 132 1.78 -2.13 4.58
N GLY A 133 2.32 -3.10 5.31
CA GLY A 133 1.62 -3.70 6.45
C GLY A 133 1.49 -2.82 7.71
N GLY A 134 2.06 -1.61 7.71
CA GLY A 134 2.10 -0.74 8.90
C GLY A 134 3.11 -1.21 9.94
N LEU A 135 2.93 -0.77 11.20
CA LEU A 135 3.97 -0.84 12.24
C LEU A 135 4.53 -2.25 12.51
N PHE A 136 3.69 -3.28 12.54
CA PHE A 136 4.11 -4.63 12.96
C PHE A 136 4.04 -5.70 11.88
N PRO A 137 2.96 -5.79 11.08
CA PRO A 137 2.86 -6.83 10.06
C PRO A 137 3.65 -6.50 8.81
N THR A 138 4.06 -7.55 8.10
CA THR A 138 4.64 -7.47 6.76
C THR A 138 3.70 -8.13 5.75
N VAL A 139 3.55 -7.53 4.59
CA VAL A 139 2.65 -7.95 3.51
C VAL A 139 3.37 -8.04 2.17
N ALA A 140 2.87 -8.88 1.25
CA ALA A 140 3.40 -8.96 -0.11
C ALA A 140 2.32 -9.43 -1.10
N TYR A 141 1.44 -8.52 -1.51
CA TYR A 141 0.39 -8.81 -2.48
C TYR A 141 -0.07 -7.55 -3.24
N ALA A 142 -0.87 -7.73 -4.28
CA ALA A 142 -1.59 -6.64 -4.93
C ALA A 142 -3.09 -6.95 -5.01
N TYR A 143 -3.90 -5.90 -5.03
CA TYR A 143 -5.34 -6.02 -5.24
C TYR A 143 -5.66 -6.15 -6.73
N VAL A 144 -6.61 -7.01 -7.08
CA VAL A 144 -7.29 -7.02 -8.36
C VAL A 144 -8.60 -6.24 -8.20
N LEU A 145 -8.63 -5.03 -8.76
CA LEU A 145 -9.79 -4.16 -8.70
C LEU A 145 -10.54 -4.15 -10.04
N ASN A 146 -10.44 -3.07 -10.81
CA ASN A 146 -11.11 -2.91 -12.10
C ASN A 146 -10.24 -3.24 -13.33
N ASP A 147 -8.95 -3.55 -13.13
CA ASP A 147 -8.00 -3.95 -14.18
C ASP A 147 -7.05 -5.05 -13.65
N GLU A 148 -7.35 -6.31 -14.00
CA GLU A 148 -6.51 -7.44 -13.61
C GLU A 148 -5.17 -7.45 -14.33
N ALA A 149 -5.11 -7.00 -15.58
CA ALA A 149 -3.87 -6.98 -16.35
C ALA A 149 -2.87 -5.99 -15.74
N LEU A 150 -3.35 -4.84 -15.26
CA LEU A 150 -2.55 -3.87 -14.53
C LEU A 150 -2.04 -4.47 -13.20
N SER A 151 -2.90 -5.21 -12.49
CA SER A 151 -2.51 -5.87 -11.23
C SER A 151 -1.43 -6.95 -11.47
N ARG A 152 -1.56 -7.76 -12.52
CA ARG A 152 -0.56 -8.75 -12.93
C ARG A 152 0.77 -8.10 -13.33
N ALA A 153 0.72 -6.95 -13.97
CA ALA A 153 1.91 -6.22 -14.42
C ALA A 153 2.79 -5.73 -13.25
N THR A 154 2.28 -5.68 -12.03
CA THR A 154 3.08 -5.40 -10.83
C THR A 154 4.11 -6.50 -10.50
N GLY A 155 3.92 -7.72 -11.01
CA GLY A 155 4.75 -8.88 -10.70
C GLY A 155 4.59 -9.39 -9.25
N CYS A 156 3.55 -8.96 -8.53
CA CYS A 156 3.24 -9.49 -7.21
C CYS A 156 2.85 -10.96 -7.30
N ARG A 157 3.49 -11.81 -6.47
CA ARG A 157 3.24 -13.24 -6.43
C ARG A 157 1.82 -13.59 -5.98
N VAL A 158 1.23 -12.79 -5.11
CA VAL A 158 -0.14 -12.99 -4.62
C VAL A 158 -1.00 -11.84 -5.13
N LEU A 159 -2.14 -12.20 -5.71
CA LEU A 159 -3.18 -11.25 -6.13
C LEU A 159 -4.44 -11.54 -5.31
N TYR A 160 -4.96 -10.52 -4.65
CA TYR A 160 -6.22 -10.62 -3.92
C TYR A 160 -7.32 -9.90 -4.67
N ARG A 161 -8.38 -10.63 -5.01
CA ARG A 161 -9.61 -10.10 -5.61
C ARG A 161 -10.70 -10.03 -4.54
N PRO A 162 -10.96 -8.85 -3.95
CA PRO A 162 -12.04 -8.71 -2.98
C PRO A 162 -13.40 -8.81 -3.66
N ALA A 163 -14.38 -9.40 -2.95
CA ALA A 163 -15.75 -9.49 -3.44
C ALA A 163 -16.43 -8.11 -3.57
N ALA A 164 -15.96 -7.12 -2.83
CA ALA A 164 -16.40 -5.72 -2.89
C ALA A 164 -15.24 -4.79 -2.57
N GLY A 165 -15.28 -3.55 -3.09
CA GLY A 165 -14.33 -2.51 -2.74
C GLY A 165 -14.44 -2.11 -1.26
N TYR A 166 -13.36 -1.53 -0.74
CA TYR A 166 -13.34 -0.98 0.62
C TYR A 166 -13.83 0.46 0.61
N VAL A 167 -15.00 0.69 1.21
CA VAL A 167 -15.63 2.02 1.27
C VAL A 167 -14.72 3.05 1.93
N GLY A 168 -14.69 4.25 1.33
CA GLY A 168 -13.91 5.37 1.83
C GLY A 168 -12.42 5.31 1.53
N THR A 169 -11.98 4.46 0.59
CA THR A 169 -10.59 4.39 0.14
C THR A 169 -10.34 5.24 -1.11
N LEU A 170 -9.09 5.66 -1.31
CA LEU A 170 -8.68 6.36 -2.53
C LEU A 170 -8.95 5.50 -3.77
N SER A 171 -8.63 4.21 -3.68
CA SER A 171 -8.83 3.26 -4.77
C SER A 171 -10.30 3.08 -5.14
N GLU A 172 -11.22 3.07 -4.15
CA GLU A 172 -12.66 3.02 -4.44
C GLU A 172 -13.13 4.22 -5.27
N VAL A 173 -12.72 5.43 -4.86
CA VAL A 173 -13.08 6.67 -5.59
C VAL A 173 -12.50 6.67 -7.00
N ALA A 174 -11.27 6.19 -7.18
CA ALA A 174 -10.64 6.08 -8.50
C ALA A 174 -11.39 5.07 -9.39
N VAL A 175 -11.70 3.89 -8.86
CA VAL A 175 -12.48 2.85 -9.57
C VAL A 175 -13.87 3.35 -9.93
N ALA A 176 -14.57 4.03 -9.01
CA ALA A 176 -15.88 4.61 -9.28
C ALA A 176 -15.86 5.69 -10.38
N ARG A 177 -14.71 6.32 -10.62
CA ARG A 177 -14.49 7.26 -11.73
C ARG A 177 -14.02 6.58 -13.02
N GLY A 178 -13.95 5.25 -13.05
CA GLY A 178 -13.50 4.47 -14.20
C GLY A 178 -11.98 4.52 -14.42
N ILE A 179 -11.19 4.96 -13.44
CA ILE A 179 -9.73 5.01 -13.53
C ILE A 179 -9.19 3.58 -13.26
N PRO A 180 -8.47 2.94 -14.21
CA PRO A 180 -7.72 1.72 -13.96
C PRO A 180 -6.81 1.87 -12.75
N THR A 181 -7.01 1.02 -11.73
CA THR A 181 -6.36 1.20 -10.42
C THR A 181 -5.76 -0.10 -9.93
N VAL A 182 -4.54 -0.03 -9.43
CA VAL A 182 -3.92 -1.10 -8.66
C VAL A 182 -3.43 -0.57 -7.31
N VAL A 183 -3.68 -1.37 -6.28
CA VAL A 183 -3.10 -1.17 -4.95
C VAL A 183 -2.08 -2.27 -4.71
N THR A 184 -0.87 -1.90 -4.31
CA THR A 184 0.16 -2.86 -3.88
C THR A 184 0.38 -2.73 -2.39
N GLU A 185 0.51 -3.85 -1.73
CA GLU A 185 0.80 -3.99 -0.31
C GLU A 185 2.15 -4.69 -0.18
N LEU A 186 3.23 -3.93 0.05
CA LEU A 186 4.60 -4.44 -0.01
C LEU A 186 5.44 -3.96 1.16
N GLY A 187 5.89 -4.91 1.98
CA GLY A 187 6.71 -4.67 3.15
C GLY A 187 5.92 -4.42 4.42
N GLY A 188 6.59 -3.89 5.42
CA GLY A 188 6.00 -3.57 6.72
C GLY A 188 6.74 -2.45 7.40
N GLY A 189 6.05 -1.76 8.29
CA GLY A 189 6.56 -0.89 9.31
C GLY A 189 7.35 0.33 8.90
N LEU A 190 8.08 0.80 9.89
CA LEU A 190 8.85 2.04 9.84
C LEU A 190 10.24 1.87 9.21
N VAL A 191 10.64 0.64 8.92
CA VAL A 191 11.93 0.34 8.30
C VAL A 191 11.70 -0.03 6.84
N ALA A 192 12.31 0.73 5.95
CA ALA A 192 12.30 0.45 4.52
C ALA A 192 13.25 -0.73 4.23
N ASP A 193 12.75 -1.96 4.38
CA ASP A 193 13.50 -3.16 4.01
C ASP A 193 13.79 -3.15 2.51
N GLU A 194 15.07 -3.34 2.17
CA GLU A 194 15.58 -3.22 0.80
C GLU A 194 14.83 -4.15 -0.18
N ALA A 195 14.55 -5.38 0.23
CA ALA A 195 13.87 -6.35 -0.64
C ALA A 195 12.45 -5.90 -1.01
N TYR A 196 11.73 -5.27 -0.08
CA TYR A 196 10.37 -4.76 -0.35
C TYR A 196 10.37 -3.44 -1.09
N VAL A 197 11.36 -2.58 -0.85
CA VAL A 197 11.56 -1.36 -1.63
C VAL A 197 11.82 -1.70 -3.10
N GLU A 198 12.72 -2.65 -3.37
CA GLU A 198 13.01 -3.11 -4.73
C GLU A 198 11.78 -3.76 -5.41
N ARG A 199 10.99 -4.53 -4.67
CA ARG A 199 9.71 -5.06 -5.18
C ARG A 199 8.74 -3.92 -5.53
N GLY A 200 8.65 -2.88 -4.71
CA GLY A 200 7.83 -1.70 -4.98
C GLY A 200 8.29 -0.96 -6.24
N VAL A 201 9.59 -0.76 -6.40
CA VAL A 201 10.18 -0.16 -7.61
C VAL A 201 9.87 -1.01 -8.85
N ALA A 202 10.03 -2.33 -8.75
CA ALA A 202 9.74 -3.26 -9.84
C ALA A 202 8.25 -3.24 -10.21
N ALA A 203 7.36 -3.24 -9.20
CA ALA A 203 5.91 -3.19 -9.39
C ALA A 203 5.47 -1.93 -10.13
N VAL A 204 5.95 -0.75 -9.72
CA VAL A 204 5.65 0.51 -10.39
C VAL A 204 6.18 0.49 -11.83
N ARG A 205 7.43 0.08 -12.05
CA ARG A 205 8.01 0.01 -13.40
C ARG A 205 7.26 -1.00 -14.30
N GLY A 206 6.84 -2.14 -13.75
CA GLY A 206 6.02 -3.13 -14.45
C GLY A 206 4.68 -2.55 -14.88
N ALA A 207 3.98 -1.89 -13.97
CA ALA A 207 2.72 -1.20 -14.25
C ALA A 207 2.89 -0.08 -15.30
N LEU A 208 3.93 0.75 -15.19
CA LEU A 208 4.21 1.80 -16.19
C LEU A 208 4.51 1.24 -17.59
N ARG A 209 5.19 0.07 -17.68
CA ARG A 209 5.40 -0.61 -18.97
C ARG A 209 4.10 -1.16 -19.54
N HIS A 210 3.28 -1.77 -18.70
CA HIS A 210 1.96 -2.27 -19.11
C HIS A 210 1.07 -1.17 -19.68
N LEU A 211 1.06 -0.01 -19.02
CA LEU A 211 0.33 1.18 -19.45
C LEU A 211 0.96 1.88 -20.66
N GLY A 212 2.10 1.42 -21.16
CA GLY A 212 2.82 2.06 -22.27
C GLY A 212 3.50 3.37 -21.90
N ALA A 213 3.57 3.71 -20.63
CA ALA A 213 4.27 4.90 -20.13
C ALA A 213 5.79 4.73 -20.13
N LEU A 214 6.29 3.51 -20.02
CA LEU A 214 7.72 3.17 -20.17
C LEU A 214 7.93 2.16 -21.31
N PRO A 215 9.12 2.16 -21.94
CA PRO A 215 9.45 1.16 -22.95
C PRO A 215 9.65 -0.23 -22.35
N GLY A 216 9.46 -1.27 -23.18
CA GLY A 216 9.62 -2.67 -22.81
C GLY A 216 8.31 -3.32 -22.37
N ALA A 217 8.35 -4.63 -22.13
CA ALA A 217 7.25 -5.40 -21.57
C ALA A 217 7.33 -5.40 -20.03
N PRO A 218 6.20 -5.60 -19.32
CA PRO A 218 6.22 -5.97 -17.92
C PRO A 218 7.10 -7.21 -17.71
N ALA A 219 7.61 -7.41 -16.48
CA ALA A 219 8.29 -8.66 -16.17
C ALA A 219 7.36 -9.85 -16.46
N PRO A 220 7.90 -11.01 -16.90
CA PRO A 220 7.08 -12.19 -17.14
C PRO A 220 6.29 -12.53 -15.88
N ASP A 221 4.98 -12.73 -16.06
CA ASP A 221 4.10 -13.15 -14.96
C ASP A 221 4.47 -14.59 -14.54
N PRO A 222 4.95 -14.84 -13.33
CA PRO A 222 5.26 -16.18 -12.85
C PRO A 222 4.01 -17.00 -12.51
N ALA A 223 2.83 -16.73 -13.08
CA ALA A 223 1.54 -17.28 -12.71
C ALA A 223 1.22 -16.99 -11.22
N PRO A 224 0.74 -15.80 -10.90
CA PRO A 224 0.49 -15.42 -9.51
C PRO A 224 -0.58 -16.31 -8.87
N LEU A 225 -0.46 -16.48 -7.56
CA LEU A 225 -1.51 -17.07 -6.75
C LEU A 225 -2.64 -16.07 -6.62
N VAL A 226 -3.81 -16.40 -7.15
CA VAL A 226 -5.00 -15.53 -7.02
C VAL A 226 -5.87 -16.08 -5.90
N THR A 227 -6.27 -15.22 -4.97
CA THR A 227 -7.20 -15.56 -3.90
C THR A 227 -8.37 -14.57 -3.88
N GLU A 228 -9.57 -15.08 -3.63
CA GLU A 228 -10.80 -14.29 -3.49
C GLU A 228 -11.32 -14.30 -2.05
N ARG A 229 -10.76 -15.19 -1.21
CA ARG A 229 -11.15 -15.34 0.17
C ARG A 229 -9.97 -15.18 1.09
N LEU A 230 -10.09 -14.27 2.04
CA LEU A 230 -9.13 -14.06 3.12
C LEU A 230 -9.69 -14.48 4.47
N ALA A 231 -8.85 -15.16 5.25
CA ALA A 231 -9.06 -15.35 6.68
C ALA A 231 -8.11 -14.41 7.44
N ILE A 232 -8.66 -13.62 8.36
CA ILE A 232 -7.89 -12.77 9.26
C ILE A 232 -7.91 -13.42 10.62
N LEU A 233 -6.75 -13.92 11.08
CA LEU A 233 -6.61 -14.46 12.43
C LEU A 233 -6.26 -13.31 13.38
N ARG A 234 -7.14 -13.14 14.38
CA ARG A 234 -7.00 -12.12 15.41
C ARG A 234 -6.82 -12.79 16.77
N PRO A 235 -5.83 -12.36 17.57
CA PRO A 235 -5.71 -12.84 18.94
C PRO A 235 -6.99 -12.57 19.74
N ARG A 236 -7.39 -13.54 20.53
CA ARG A 236 -8.41 -13.36 21.58
C ARG A 236 -7.76 -12.99 22.89
N GLU A 237 -6.54 -13.53 23.10
CA GLU A 237 -5.72 -13.26 24.27
C GLU A 237 -4.49 -12.44 23.88
N GLY A 238 -4.20 -11.36 24.62
CA GLY A 238 -3.01 -10.56 24.43
C GLY A 238 -1.76 -11.29 24.97
N GLY A 239 -0.60 -10.96 24.41
CA GLY A 239 0.66 -11.54 24.85
C GLY A 239 1.79 -11.38 23.86
N LEU A 240 2.82 -12.18 24.02
CA LEU A 240 3.95 -12.28 23.09
C LEU A 240 3.63 -13.28 21.99
N LEU A 241 3.36 -12.80 20.79
CA LEU A 241 3.24 -13.64 19.62
C LEU A 241 4.63 -14.05 19.14
N VAL A 242 4.89 -15.36 19.18
CA VAL A 242 6.10 -16.00 18.67
C VAL A 242 5.73 -16.68 17.34
N PRO A 243 6.21 -16.17 16.19
CA PRO A 243 5.91 -16.75 14.90
C PRO A 243 6.70 -18.04 14.66
N GLU A 244 6.08 -19.00 13.95
CA GLU A 244 6.72 -20.21 13.41
C GLU A 244 6.95 -20.10 11.88
N VAL A 245 6.43 -19.04 11.27
CA VAL A 245 6.62 -18.67 9.87
C VAL A 245 7.40 -17.36 9.77
N ARG A 246 8.13 -17.18 8.68
CA ARG A 246 8.98 -16.01 8.45
C ARG A 246 8.38 -15.09 7.40
N VAL A 247 8.81 -13.84 7.36
CA VAL A 247 8.38 -12.88 6.32
C VAL A 247 8.79 -13.32 4.91
N GLU A 248 9.86 -14.10 4.78
CA GLU A 248 10.32 -14.69 3.52
C GLU A 248 9.34 -15.75 2.98
N ASP A 249 8.49 -16.30 3.86
CA ASP A 249 7.46 -17.28 3.48
C ASP A 249 6.19 -16.60 2.89
N LEU A 250 6.13 -15.28 2.82
CA LEU A 250 5.03 -14.58 2.17
C LEU A 250 4.87 -15.04 0.71
N GLY A 251 3.63 -15.42 0.35
CA GLY A 251 3.31 -16.04 -0.92
C GLY A 251 3.58 -17.55 -1.00
N ALA A 252 4.03 -18.20 0.08
CA ALA A 252 4.05 -19.65 0.16
C ALA A 252 2.65 -20.22 0.40
N VAL A 253 2.47 -21.50 0.03
CA VAL A 253 1.24 -22.27 0.28
C VAL A 253 1.53 -23.35 1.29
N VAL A 254 0.77 -23.37 2.38
CA VAL A 254 0.88 -24.36 3.45
C VAL A 254 -0.43 -25.14 3.60
N PRO A 255 -0.40 -26.39 4.11
CA PRO A 255 -1.61 -27.18 4.31
C PRO A 255 -2.43 -26.69 5.51
N GLU A 256 -3.70 -27.09 5.58
CA GLU A 256 -4.55 -26.89 6.75
C GLU A 256 -3.90 -27.42 8.02
N GLY A 257 -4.07 -26.70 9.13
CA GLY A 257 -3.48 -27.07 10.42
C GLY A 257 -2.00 -26.73 10.57
N HIS A 258 -1.31 -26.26 9.52
CA HIS A 258 0.08 -25.82 9.62
C HIS A 258 0.21 -24.73 10.70
N LEU A 259 1.15 -24.93 11.64
CA LEU A 259 1.35 -23.99 12.74
C LEU A 259 1.99 -22.70 12.25
N LEU A 260 1.33 -21.57 12.49
CA LEU A 260 1.78 -20.24 12.08
C LEU A 260 2.50 -19.50 13.22
N GLY A 261 2.07 -19.73 14.45
CA GLY A 261 2.65 -19.11 15.63
C GLY A 261 1.82 -19.37 16.89
N ARG A 262 2.37 -18.91 18.01
CA ARG A 262 1.76 -19.05 19.36
C ARG A 262 1.87 -17.75 20.12
N THR A 263 0.89 -17.48 20.96
CA THR A 263 0.95 -16.37 21.92
C THR A 263 1.23 -16.90 23.32
N PHE A 264 2.16 -16.27 24.02
CA PHE A 264 2.54 -16.60 25.38
C PHE A 264 2.21 -15.44 26.31
N SER A 265 1.76 -15.75 27.52
CA SER A 265 1.64 -14.75 28.59
C SER A 265 3.03 -14.25 28.98
N PRO A 266 3.28 -12.92 28.97
CA PRO A 266 4.58 -12.40 29.44
C PRO A 266 4.76 -12.49 30.97
N TYR A 267 3.73 -12.89 31.70
CA TYR A 267 3.73 -13.00 33.18
C TYR A 267 3.89 -14.44 33.68
N THR A 268 3.16 -15.40 33.06
CA THR A 268 3.18 -16.81 33.46
C THR A 268 4.05 -17.69 32.57
N PHE A 269 4.43 -17.18 31.38
CA PHE A 269 5.16 -17.88 30.33
C PHE A 269 4.41 -19.06 29.70
N GLU A 270 3.12 -19.18 30.00
CA GLU A 270 2.27 -20.24 29.44
C GLU A 270 1.81 -19.84 28.04
N GLU A 271 1.62 -20.87 27.18
CA GLU A 271 0.97 -20.70 25.89
C GLU A 271 -0.52 -20.41 26.12
N VAL A 272 -1.00 -19.25 25.63
CA VAL A 272 -2.39 -18.82 25.82
C VAL A 272 -3.22 -18.94 24.55
N GLU A 273 -2.56 -18.92 23.36
CA GLU A 273 -3.26 -19.07 22.08
C GLU A 273 -2.34 -19.64 21.01
N ARG A 274 -2.93 -20.36 20.05
CA ARG A 274 -2.23 -20.98 18.92
C ARG A 274 -2.95 -20.62 17.62
N PHE A 275 -2.17 -20.29 16.59
CA PHE A 275 -2.64 -19.95 15.25
C PHE A 275 -2.23 -21.01 14.24
N THR A 276 -3.21 -21.53 13.49
CA THR A 276 -2.98 -22.53 12.45
C THR A 276 -3.63 -22.11 11.13
N ALA A 277 -3.10 -22.60 10.03
CA ALA A 277 -3.61 -22.37 8.69
C ALA A 277 -5.03 -22.92 8.53
N PRO A 278 -6.01 -22.10 8.05
CA PRO A 278 -7.43 -22.48 8.08
C PRO A 278 -7.94 -23.19 6.82
N PHE A 279 -7.19 -23.19 5.73
CA PHE A 279 -7.64 -23.73 4.44
C PHE A 279 -6.81 -24.95 4.03
N ALA A 280 -7.39 -25.86 3.25
CA ALA A 280 -6.70 -27.02 2.69
C ALA A 280 -5.41 -26.60 1.93
N ARG A 281 -5.45 -25.46 1.26
CA ARG A 281 -4.32 -24.75 0.66
C ARG A 281 -4.34 -23.32 1.17
N THR A 282 -3.47 -22.98 2.09
CA THR A 282 -3.43 -21.65 2.71
C THR A 282 -2.27 -20.85 2.14
N ILE A 283 -2.57 -19.71 1.51
CA ILE A 283 -1.56 -18.74 1.02
C ILE A 283 -1.23 -17.77 2.16
N LEU A 284 0.06 -17.60 2.43
CA LEU A 284 0.55 -16.63 3.43
C LEU A 284 0.57 -15.23 2.83
N VAL A 285 -0.27 -14.31 3.34
CA VAL A 285 -0.49 -12.96 2.76
C VAL A 285 0.02 -11.84 3.66
N LEU A 286 -0.22 -11.95 4.98
CA LEU A 286 0.28 -11.03 6.00
C LEU A 286 0.83 -11.84 7.15
N LEU A 287 2.05 -11.51 7.56
CA LEU A 287 2.75 -12.18 8.65
C LEU A 287 3.36 -11.18 9.62
N ARG A 288 3.53 -11.61 10.87
CA ARG A 288 4.43 -10.97 11.83
C ARG A 288 5.69 -11.82 11.89
N GLY A 289 6.80 -11.31 11.36
CA GLY A 289 8.03 -12.09 11.16
C GLY A 289 8.95 -12.17 12.38
N THR A 290 8.64 -11.44 13.46
CA THR A 290 9.43 -11.42 14.69
C THR A 290 8.52 -11.49 15.91
N VAL A 291 9.09 -11.83 17.06
CA VAL A 291 8.34 -11.79 18.33
C VAL A 291 7.82 -10.37 18.55
N THR A 292 6.51 -10.25 18.69
CA THR A 292 5.84 -8.96 18.93
C THR A 292 4.77 -9.08 19.99
N LEU A 293 4.49 -7.96 20.67
CA LEU A 293 3.29 -7.86 21.50
C LEU A 293 2.05 -7.82 20.60
N VAL A 294 1.03 -8.58 20.95
CA VAL A 294 -0.30 -8.53 20.34
C VAL A 294 -1.36 -8.24 21.39
N ARG A 295 -2.39 -7.55 20.97
CA ARG A 295 -3.60 -7.28 21.76
C ARG A 295 -4.77 -8.04 21.17
N PRO A 296 -5.83 -8.30 21.94
CA PRO A 296 -7.08 -8.82 21.40
C PRO A 296 -7.56 -7.98 20.22
N GLY A 297 -7.86 -8.63 19.10
CA GLY A 297 -8.35 -7.97 17.89
C GLY A 297 -7.28 -7.46 16.91
N ASP A 298 -6.00 -7.46 17.26
CA ASP A 298 -4.91 -7.14 16.33
C ASP A 298 -4.89 -8.10 15.11
N TYR A 299 -4.21 -7.70 14.04
CA TYR A 299 -3.87 -8.63 12.96
C TYR A 299 -2.67 -9.48 13.39
N ALA A 300 -2.90 -10.79 13.65
CA ALA A 300 -1.80 -11.75 13.79
C ALA A 300 -1.36 -12.25 12.42
N TYR A 301 -2.31 -12.76 11.64
CA TYR A 301 -2.08 -13.29 10.30
C TYR A 301 -3.23 -12.95 9.35
N MET A 302 -2.94 -12.74 8.05
CA MET A 302 -3.92 -12.73 6.98
C MET A 302 -3.55 -13.78 5.95
N LEU A 303 -4.50 -14.62 5.59
CA LEU A 303 -4.28 -15.87 4.87
C LEU A 303 -5.28 -15.97 3.73
N GLY A 304 -4.80 -16.31 2.54
CA GLY A 304 -5.64 -16.55 1.36
C GLY A 304 -6.01 -18.02 1.20
N GLU A 305 -7.21 -18.31 0.70
CA GLU A 305 -7.58 -19.62 0.20
C GLU A 305 -6.97 -19.82 -1.19
N GLY A 306 -6.20 -20.91 -1.41
CA GLY A 306 -5.46 -21.19 -2.64
C GLY A 306 -6.03 -22.31 -3.49
#